data_9605343f842b74b66b41f8f8f4ebf673
#
_entry.id   9605343f842b74b66b41f8f8f4ebf673
#
_cell.length_a   1.000
_cell.length_b   1.000
_cell.length_c   1.000
_cell.angle_alpha   90.00
_cell.angle_beta   90.00
_cell.angle_gamma   90.00
#
_symmetry.space_group_name_H-M   'P 1'
#
loop_
_entity.id
_entity.type
_entity.pdbx_description
1 polymer ?
#
loop_
_entity_poly.entity_id
_entity_poly.type
_entity_poly.pdbx_seq_one_letter_code
_entity_poly.pdbx_strand_id
1 'polypeptide(L)'
;MSANEALNALSTTHASNTPAGGDNIGTTLDDELRSNKGNIASAARWEVTATITAASTIPVTAMHKLVPCDGSAGGTVTLTLPTVANAGNGFDVDFIKIGAVNKVIIDGNGSEAVNGGTAVTLSAAYGRVRLACNGTKWFANHGAGESLTVNRTNYGFSVANGTDADHDLNIGAGQCWDSTYAELITYSAATIICDANWSGAGNLDTGSIPADDVLYLYVTHDASQANSIVVCSLSATWAGVTKQAGFTLGRRIGAVATDASNNIRGFTENAGEYFLHDRIQENADASTVSALWRNVTLPHAPVNSVGHIEYFMGRNGAASSITLYLAVTGAVNALTTAVWSNSTFGMYFRTIQSHIHVDSSQQIKVAEAHNGSSTIARTVYLLGWYFPNRFME
;
A
#
# COMPACT_ATOMS: atom_id res chain seq x y z
N MET A 1 7.93 -22.97 53.21
CA MET A 1 7.33 -22.08 52.17
C MET A 1 5.92 -22.55 51.95
N SER A 2 4.96 -21.65 51.90
CA SER A 2 3.57 -22.01 51.64
C SER A 2 3.39 -22.41 50.16
N ALA A 3 2.52 -23.37 49.87
CA ALA A 3 2.19 -23.84 48.54
C ALA A 3 1.70 -22.74 47.54
N ASN A 4 1.68 -21.48 47.96
CA ASN A 4 1.17 -20.32 47.19
C ASN A 4 2.24 -19.27 46.88
N GLU A 5 3.52 -19.61 46.88
CA GLU A 5 4.54 -18.68 46.41
C GLU A 5 4.36 -18.40 44.93
N ALA A 6 4.25 -17.13 44.59
CA ALA A 6 4.16 -16.72 43.20
C ALA A 6 5.47 -17.03 42.48
N LEU A 7 5.40 -17.42 41.21
CA LEU A 7 6.55 -17.79 40.37
C LEU A 7 7.65 -16.70 40.35
N ASN A 8 7.29 -15.46 40.48
CA ASN A 8 8.19 -14.28 40.54
C ASN A 8 8.87 -14.12 41.91
N ALA A 9 8.40 -14.82 42.93
CA ALA A 9 9.02 -14.84 44.25
C ALA A 9 10.07 -15.98 44.39
N LEU A 10 10.13 -16.88 43.41
CA LEU A 10 11.13 -17.95 43.41
C LEU A 10 12.51 -17.38 43.11
N SER A 11 13.51 -17.79 43.90
CA SER A 11 14.89 -17.42 43.62
C SER A 11 15.41 -18.12 42.36
N THR A 12 16.23 -17.45 41.60
CA THR A 12 16.99 -18.05 40.49
C THR A 12 18.09 -18.99 40.98
N THR A 13 18.40 -18.99 42.29
CA THR A 13 19.37 -19.87 42.90
C THR A 13 18.67 -21.12 43.44
N HIS A 14 18.91 -22.26 42.85
CA HIS A 14 18.24 -23.53 43.17
C HIS A 14 18.26 -23.86 44.67
N ALA A 15 19.35 -23.60 45.35
CA ALA A 15 19.51 -23.84 46.80
C ALA A 15 18.57 -23.00 47.68
N SER A 16 18.07 -21.87 47.18
CA SER A 16 17.19 -20.95 47.91
C SER A 16 15.72 -21.34 47.76
N ASN A 17 15.38 -22.30 46.91
CA ASN A 17 14.01 -22.75 46.64
C ASN A 17 13.73 -24.13 47.28
N THR A 18 14.55 -24.58 48.23
CA THR A 18 14.35 -25.86 48.89
C THR A 18 13.31 -25.76 50.00
N PRO A 19 12.51 -26.81 50.23
CA PRO A 19 11.62 -26.88 51.41
C PRO A 19 12.37 -26.66 52.71
N ALA A 20 11.68 -26.06 53.68
CA ALA A 20 12.27 -25.89 55.02
C ALA A 20 12.62 -27.24 55.64
N GLY A 21 13.80 -27.34 56.31
CA GLY A 21 14.23 -28.57 56.93
C GLY A 21 13.23 -29.05 58.01
N GLY A 22 12.74 -30.25 57.89
CA GLY A 22 11.69 -30.83 58.75
C GLY A 22 10.37 -31.11 58.04
N ASP A 23 10.19 -30.64 56.82
CA ASP A 23 9.00 -30.96 56.02
C ASP A 23 9.03 -32.42 55.56
N ASN A 24 7.86 -33.06 55.53
CA ASN A 24 7.72 -34.38 54.97
C ASN A 24 7.87 -34.30 53.44
N ILE A 25 9.04 -34.71 52.94
CA ILE A 25 9.43 -34.57 51.52
C ILE A 25 8.37 -35.17 50.58
N GLY A 26 7.70 -36.23 50.97
CA GLY A 26 6.70 -36.92 50.11
C GLY A 26 5.43 -36.06 49.85
N THR A 27 4.91 -35.38 50.84
CA THR A 27 3.71 -34.53 50.70
C THR A 27 4.07 -33.14 50.28
N THR A 28 5.14 -32.57 50.79
CA THR A 28 5.56 -31.19 50.48
C THR A 28 6.03 -31.07 49.04
N LEU A 29 6.79 -32.06 48.54
CA LEU A 29 7.25 -32.07 47.14
C LEU A 29 6.07 -32.21 46.15
N ASP A 30 5.05 -33.02 46.44
CA ASP A 30 3.87 -33.16 45.59
C ASP A 30 3.04 -31.86 45.59
N ASP A 31 2.88 -31.21 46.72
CA ASP A 31 2.18 -29.93 46.84
C ASP A 31 2.93 -28.80 46.14
N GLU A 32 4.25 -28.76 46.26
CA GLU A 32 5.07 -27.79 45.52
C GLU A 32 5.04 -28.02 44.02
N LEU A 33 5.11 -29.26 43.54
CA LEU A 33 4.98 -29.60 42.13
C LEU A 33 3.61 -29.25 41.58
N ARG A 34 2.53 -29.45 42.32
CA ARG A 34 1.17 -29.05 41.93
C ARG A 34 1.01 -27.53 41.90
N SER A 35 1.56 -26.85 42.89
CA SER A 35 1.57 -25.38 42.95
C SER A 35 2.36 -24.80 41.77
N ASN A 36 3.54 -25.32 41.45
CA ASN A 36 4.34 -24.90 40.31
C ASN A 36 3.66 -25.17 38.98
N LYS A 37 2.99 -26.32 38.81
CA LYS A 37 2.15 -26.56 37.62
C LYS A 37 0.99 -25.59 37.51
N GLY A 38 0.35 -25.23 38.63
CA GLY A 38 -0.70 -24.23 38.69
C GLY A 38 -0.18 -22.84 38.29
N ASN A 39 0.95 -22.44 38.82
CA ASN A 39 1.60 -21.15 38.49
C ASN A 39 2.06 -21.09 37.04
N ILE A 40 2.67 -22.17 36.51
CA ILE A 40 3.03 -22.26 35.08
C ILE A 40 1.78 -22.20 34.19
N ALA A 41 0.72 -22.92 34.55
CA ALA A 41 -0.54 -22.88 33.80
C ALA A 41 -1.21 -21.50 33.82
N SER A 42 -1.11 -20.79 34.94
CA SER A 42 -1.63 -19.40 35.05
C SER A 42 -0.78 -18.42 34.28
N ALA A 43 0.53 -18.53 34.33
CA ALA A 43 1.45 -17.70 33.55
C ALA A 43 1.36 -17.96 32.04
N ALA A 44 0.95 -19.17 31.64
CA ALA A 44 0.76 -19.55 30.23
C ALA A 44 -0.61 -19.13 29.67
N ARG A 45 -1.55 -18.67 30.49
CA ARG A 45 -2.88 -18.24 30.06
C ARG A 45 -2.93 -16.72 29.93
N TRP A 46 -3.20 -16.26 28.71
CA TRP A 46 -3.56 -14.88 28.49
C TRP A 46 -4.93 -14.60 29.09
N GLU A 47 -4.97 -13.76 30.11
CA GLU A 47 -6.22 -13.28 30.69
C GLU A 47 -6.76 -12.13 29.85
N VAL A 48 -8.05 -12.14 29.53
CA VAL A 48 -8.72 -11.03 28.86
C VAL A 48 -9.23 -10.06 29.93
N THR A 49 -8.81 -8.79 29.83
CA THR A 49 -9.29 -7.75 30.76
C THR A 49 -10.67 -7.23 30.34
N ALA A 50 -11.26 -6.37 31.17
CA ALA A 50 -12.43 -5.59 30.75
C ALA A 50 -12.05 -4.70 29.55
N THR A 51 -13.03 -4.46 28.66
CA THR A 51 -12.86 -3.56 27.51
C THR A 51 -12.64 -2.13 27.96
N ILE A 52 -11.60 -1.49 27.45
CA ILE A 52 -11.32 -0.08 27.69
C ILE A 52 -12.00 0.76 26.61
N THR A 53 -12.88 1.68 27.02
CA THR A 53 -13.68 2.54 26.12
C THR A 53 -13.33 4.02 26.23
N ALA A 54 -12.39 4.41 27.10
CA ALA A 54 -11.96 5.78 27.33
C ALA A 54 -10.44 5.84 27.54
N ALA A 55 -9.87 7.05 27.47
CA ALA A 55 -8.45 7.26 27.77
C ALA A 55 -8.09 6.71 29.16
N SER A 56 -7.01 5.94 29.25
CA SER A 56 -6.60 5.24 30.46
C SER A 56 -5.10 4.99 30.50
N THR A 57 -4.55 4.91 31.72
CA THR A 57 -3.18 4.43 31.93
C THR A 57 -3.20 2.91 32.17
N ILE A 58 -2.36 2.19 31.45
CA ILE A 58 -2.23 0.74 31.57
C ILE A 58 -1.46 0.41 32.85
N PRO A 59 -2.03 -0.36 33.76
CA PRO A 59 -1.35 -0.71 35.00
C PRO A 59 -0.31 -1.84 34.74
N VAL A 60 0.73 -1.89 35.55
CA VAL A 60 1.73 -2.98 35.47
C VAL A 60 1.13 -4.38 35.70
N THR A 61 -0.04 -4.47 36.32
CA THR A 61 -0.80 -5.72 36.46
C THR A 61 -1.44 -6.22 35.19
N ALA A 62 -1.36 -5.43 34.08
CA ALA A 62 -1.78 -5.87 32.74
C ALA A 62 -0.74 -6.76 32.04
N MET A 63 0.37 -7.06 32.69
CA MET A 63 1.38 -8.00 32.17
C MET A 63 0.76 -9.35 31.81
N HIS A 64 1.13 -9.87 30.62
CA HIS A 64 0.61 -11.11 30.02
C HIS A 64 -0.92 -11.14 29.85
N LYS A 65 -1.54 -10.00 29.61
CA LYS A 65 -2.99 -9.91 29.39
C LYS A 65 -3.33 -9.43 27.97
N LEU A 66 -4.51 -9.86 27.51
CA LEU A 66 -5.16 -9.29 26.33
C LEU A 66 -6.09 -8.18 26.77
N VAL A 67 -5.88 -6.98 26.27
CA VAL A 67 -6.63 -5.76 26.59
C VAL A 67 -7.50 -5.37 25.39
N PRO A 68 -8.82 -5.66 25.42
CA PRO A 68 -9.73 -5.18 24.41
C PRO A 68 -9.95 -3.66 24.54
N CYS A 69 -9.98 -2.95 23.42
CA CYS A 69 -10.17 -1.51 23.36
C CYS A 69 -11.26 -1.15 22.36
N ASP A 70 -12.18 -0.26 22.74
CA ASP A 70 -13.27 0.15 21.88
C ASP A 70 -13.48 1.67 21.92
N GLY A 71 -13.21 2.34 20.80
CA GLY A 71 -13.45 3.76 20.60
C GLY A 71 -14.88 4.12 20.18
N SER A 72 -15.78 3.14 20.00
CA SER A 72 -17.11 3.36 19.42
C SER A 72 -17.98 4.34 20.22
N ALA A 73 -17.84 4.35 21.53
CA ALA A 73 -18.71 5.14 22.42
C ALA A 73 -18.27 6.59 22.66
N GLY A 74 -17.00 6.93 22.42
CA GLY A 74 -16.48 8.22 22.88
C GLY A 74 -15.39 8.85 22.02
N GLY A 75 -15.11 8.34 20.85
CA GLY A 75 -14.06 8.85 19.97
C GLY A 75 -12.74 8.06 20.08
N THR A 76 -11.64 8.69 19.71
CA THR A 76 -10.30 8.08 19.81
C THR A 76 -9.94 7.77 21.26
N VAL A 77 -9.56 6.53 21.55
CA VAL A 77 -9.09 6.10 22.87
C VAL A 77 -7.58 6.17 22.92
N THR A 78 -7.03 6.94 23.84
CA THR A 78 -5.58 6.98 24.11
C THR A 78 -5.25 6.19 25.36
N LEU A 79 -4.38 5.19 25.23
CA LEU A 79 -3.87 4.36 26.30
C LEU A 79 -2.42 4.73 26.58
N THR A 80 -2.13 5.19 27.79
CA THR A 80 -0.75 5.50 28.19
C THR A 80 -0.11 4.27 28.84
N LEU A 81 1.03 3.85 28.33
CA LEU A 81 1.80 2.73 28.90
C LEU A 81 2.35 3.11 30.30
N PRO A 82 2.63 2.13 31.17
CA PRO A 82 3.43 2.40 32.37
C PRO A 82 4.81 2.91 31.95
N THR A 83 5.50 3.62 32.85
CA THR A 83 6.90 3.99 32.57
C THR A 83 7.74 2.74 32.36
N VAL A 84 8.78 2.84 31.52
CA VAL A 84 9.74 1.76 31.30
C VAL A 84 10.33 1.24 32.63
N ALA A 85 10.58 2.16 33.59
CA ALA A 85 11.09 1.82 34.91
C ALA A 85 10.10 0.96 35.72
N ASN A 86 8.79 1.26 35.64
CA ASN A 86 7.75 0.52 36.36
C ASN A 86 7.38 -0.79 35.67
N ALA A 87 7.43 -0.82 34.33
CA ALA A 87 7.19 -2.04 33.55
C ALA A 87 8.30 -3.08 33.76
N GLY A 88 9.55 -2.62 33.76
CA GLY A 88 10.69 -3.50 33.91
C GLY A 88 10.97 -4.38 32.69
N ASN A 89 12.01 -5.20 32.80
CA ASN A 89 12.34 -6.16 31.75
C ASN A 89 11.39 -7.36 31.78
N GLY A 90 10.86 -7.73 30.62
CA GLY A 90 9.96 -8.87 30.45
C GLY A 90 8.47 -8.54 30.57
N PHE A 91 8.11 -7.29 30.81
CA PHE A 91 6.70 -6.88 30.71
C PHE A 91 6.23 -7.01 29.26
N ASP A 92 5.08 -7.63 29.06
CA ASP A 92 4.40 -7.67 27.77
C ASP A 92 2.87 -7.63 27.93
N VAL A 93 2.20 -7.06 26.95
CA VAL A 93 0.76 -6.90 26.93
C VAL A 93 0.28 -6.88 25.46
N ASP A 94 -0.88 -7.50 25.24
CA ASP A 94 -1.54 -7.50 23.94
C ASP A 94 -2.74 -6.55 23.94
N PHE A 95 -2.84 -5.70 22.95
CA PHE A 95 -4.00 -4.84 22.72
C PHE A 95 -4.75 -5.31 21.48
N ILE A 96 -6.07 -5.30 21.55
CA ILE A 96 -6.95 -5.57 20.42
C ILE A 96 -8.04 -4.51 20.33
N LYS A 97 -8.15 -3.84 19.18
CA LYS A 97 -9.23 -2.92 18.88
C LYS A 97 -10.45 -3.70 18.42
N ILE A 98 -11.54 -3.66 19.16
CA ILE A 98 -12.77 -4.40 18.80
C ILE A 98 -13.80 -3.57 18.07
N GLY A 99 -13.82 -2.24 18.20
CA GLY A 99 -14.72 -1.34 17.51
C GLY A 99 -14.32 -1.08 16.04
N ALA A 100 -15.32 -0.87 15.18
CA ALA A 100 -15.09 -0.56 13.77
C ALA A 100 -14.71 0.92 13.53
N VAL A 101 -15.18 1.84 14.39
CA VAL A 101 -14.97 3.28 14.26
C VAL A 101 -13.92 3.77 15.24
N ASN A 102 -13.37 4.96 14.98
CA ASN A 102 -12.35 5.63 15.76
C ASN A 102 -11.04 4.82 15.93
N LYS A 103 -10.03 5.45 16.47
CA LYS A 103 -8.70 4.87 16.66
C LYS A 103 -8.48 4.49 18.12
N VAL A 104 -7.57 3.57 18.33
CA VAL A 104 -6.93 3.34 19.61
C VAL A 104 -5.46 3.72 19.47
N ILE A 105 -5.01 4.67 20.26
CA ILE A 105 -3.62 5.13 20.32
C ILE A 105 -3.00 4.57 21.59
N ILE A 106 -1.88 3.89 21.46
CA ILE A 106 -1.11 3.36 22.58
C ILE A 106 0.17 4.17 22.65
N ASP A 107 0.25 5.03 23.65
CA ASP A 107 1.27 6.05 23.82
C ASP A 107 2.27 5.66 24.89
N GLY A 108 3.55 5.95 24.66
CA GLY A 108 4.59 5.84 25.68
C GLY A 108 4.32 6.84 26.84
N ASN A 109 4.85 6.54 28.00
CA ASN A 109 4.68 7.46 29.14
C ASN A 109 5.57 8.72 28.95
N GLY A 110 4.94 9.89 28.86
CA GLY A 110 5.66 11.16 28.70
C GLY A 110 6.45 11.22 27.40
N SER A 111 7.78 11.22 27.45
CA SER A 111 8.67 11.23 26.29
C SER A 111 9.20 9.86 25.88
N GLU A 112 8.71 8.78 26.51
CA GLU A 112 9.16 7.43 26.20
C GLU A 112 8.65 6.99 24.82
N ALA A 113 9.54 6.42 24.01
CA ALA A 113 9.24 6.00 22.64
C ALA A 113 8.87 4.51 22.57
N VAL A 114 7.96 4.20 21.65
CA VAL A 114 7.63 2.83 21.23
C VAL A 114 8.21 2.62 19.83
N ASN A 115 9.14 1.70 19.67
CA ASN A 115 9.88 1.47 18.40
C ASN A 115 10.53 2.76 17.82
N GLY A 116 10.85 3.73 18.65
CA GLY A 116 11.43 5.01 18.21
C GLY A 116 10.40 6.09 17.82
N GLY A 117 9.11 5.78 17.79
CA GLY A 117 8.00 6.73 17.67
C GLY A 117 7.38 7.03 19.03
N THR A 118 6.49 8.03 19.11
CA THR A 118 5.82 8.38 20.38
C THR A 118 4.69 7.40 20.72
N ALA A 119 4.00 6.87 19.73
CA ALA A 119 2.82 6.02 19.92
C ALA A 119 2.65 4.97 18.81
N VAL A 120 1.81 3.99 19.09
CA VAL A 120 1.31 2.99 18.11
C VAL A 120 -0.19 3.19 17.97
N THR A 121 -0.70 3.19 16.74
CA THR A 121 -2.12 3.39 16.44
C THR A 121 -2.75 2.12 15.89
N LEU A 122 -3.88 1.70 16.47
CA LEU A 122 -4.74 0.66 15.95
C LEU A 122 -5.94 1.31 15.25
N SER A 123 -5.99 1.25 13.92
CA SER A 123 -7.05 1.87 13.11
C SER A 123 -8.12 0.86 12.71
N ALA A 124 -7.74 -0.35 12.32
CA ALA A 124 -8.66 -1.38 11.87
C ALA A 124 -9.42 -2.07 13.00
N ALA A 125 -10.68 -2.49 12.75
CA ALA A 125 -11.39 -3.38 13.64
C ALA A 125 -10.63 -4.71 13.78
N TYR A 126 -10.51 -5.21 15.00
CA TYR A 126 -9.73 -6.40 15.37
C TYR A 126 -8.22 -6.29 15.13
N GLY A 127 -7.72 -5.07 14.83
CA GLY A 127 -6.30 -4.77 14.83
C GLY A 127 -5.68 -5.09 16.18
N ARG A 128 -4.49 -5.69 16.17
CA ARG A 128 -3.83 -6.19 17.37
C ARG A 128 -2.36 -5.78 17.39
N VAL A 129 -1.87 -5.40 18.56
CA VAL A 129 -0.46 -5.15 18.81
C VAL A 129 -0.03 -5.75 20.13
N ARG A 130 1.08 -6.45 20.14
CA ARG A 130 1.78 -6.88 21.34
C ARG A 130 2.89 -5.89 21.65
N LEU A 131 2.91 -5.38 22.85
CA LEU A 131 3.97 -4.52 23.35
C LEU A 131 4.80 -5.27 24.39
N ALA A 132 6.12 -5.11 24.30
CA ALA A 132 7.06 -5.65 25.24
C ALA A 132 8.04 -4.57 25.71
N CYS A 133 8.45 -4.65 26.98
CA CYS A 133 9.46 -3.78 27.57
C CYS A 133 10.70 -4.59 27.92
N ASN A 134 11.88 -4.07 27.58
CA ASN A 134 13.16 -4.68 27.98
C ASN A 134 13.80 -3.97 29.18
N GLY A 135 13.04 -3.14 29.91
CA GLY A 135 13.53 -2.35 31.03
C GLY A 135 14.19 -1.03 30.63
N THR A 136 14.37 -0.75 29.33
CA THR A 136 14.92 0.51 28.80
C THR A 136 14.09 1.13 27.68
N LYS A 137 13.31 0.33 26.96
CA LYS A 137 12.51 0.75 25.80
C LYS A 137 11.29 -0.12 25.62
N TRP A 138 10.29 0.44 24.95
CA TRP A 138 9.12 -0.26 24.47
C TRP A 138 9.32 -0.74 23.03
N PHE A 139 8.90 -1.97 22.80
CA PHE A 139 8.88 -2.61 21.48
C PHE A 139 7.46 -3.03 21.16
N ALA A 140 6.98 -2.63 20.00
CA ALA A 140 5.72 -3.07 19.46
C ALA A 140 5.93 -4.16 18.42
N ASN A 141 5.23 -5.28 18.59
CA ASN A 141 5.14 -6.34 17.59
C ASN A 141 3.65 -6.48 17.22
N HIS A 142 3.32 -6.17 16.00
CA HIS A 142 1.95 -6.28 15.50
C HIS A 142 1.65 -7.76 15.21
N GLY A 143 0.52 -8.26 15.71
CA GLY A 143 0.03 -9.59 15.36
C GLY A 143 -0.35 -9.68 13.88
N ALA A 144 -0.67 -10.87 13.38
CA ALA A 144 -0.95 -11.17 11.97
C ALA A 144 -2.13 -10.38 11.33
N GLY A 145 -2.69 -9.40 11.99
CA GLY A 145 -3.70 -8.48 11.45
C GLY A 145 -3.21 -7.04 11.28
N GLU A 146 -2.09 -6.67 11.92
CA GLU A 146 -1.45 -5.36 11.75
C GLU A 146 0.05 -5.57 11.79
N SER A 147 0.63 -5.78 10.65
CA SER A 147 2.09 -5.84 10.48
C SER A 147 2.67 -4.43 10.60
N LEU A 148 3.86 -4.26 11.25
CA LEU A 148 4.76 -3.11 11.05
C LEU A 148 5.43 -3.11 9.67
N THR A 149 5.60 -4.22 9.00
CA THR A 149 5.26 -4.21 7.61
C THR A 149 3.77 -3.96 7.62
N VAL A 150 3.39 -2.68 7.63
CA VAL A 150 2.09 -2.26 7.14
C VAL A 150 1.85 -3.22 6.01
N ASN A 151 0.96 -4.22 6.23
CA ASN A 151 0.48 -4.95 5.10
C ASN A 151 -0.27 -3.86 4.35
N ARG A 152 0.50 -3.15 3.50
CA ARG A 152 0.09 -2.04 2.67
C ARG A 152 -0.81 -2.60 1.58
N THR A 153 -1.60 -3.60 1.93
CA THR A 153 -2.64 -4.17 1.09
C THR A 153 -3.72 -3.14 0.97
N ASN A 154 -3.42 -2.24 0.07
CA ASN A 154 -4.44 -1.46 -0.55
C ASN A 154 -5.29 -2.45 -1.35
N TYR A 155 -6.57 -2.51 -1.13
CA TYR A 155 -7.46 -3.42 -1.83
C TYR A 155 -8.75 -2.70 -2.25
N GLY A 156 -9.44 -3.27 -3.21
CA GLY A 156 -10.64 -2.68 -3.77
C GLY A 156 -10.33 -1.57 -4.78
N PHE A 157 -11.14 -0.53 -4.84
CA PHE A 157 -11.06 0.58 -5.81
C PHE A 157 -11.06 0.10 -7.26
N SER A 158 -11.88 -0.90 -7.59
CA SER A 158 -12.10 -1.21 -9.01
C SER A 158 -12.62 0.02 -9.74
N VAL A 159 -12.17 0.22 -10.97
CA VAL A 159 -12.54 1.37 -11.79
C VAL A 159 -13.20 0.88 -13.07
N ALA A 160 -14.34 1.45 -13.42
CA ALA A 160 -15.03 1.16 -14.67
C ALA A 160 -15.68 2.44 -15.21
N ASN A 161 -15.93 2.50 -16.52
CA ASN A 161 -16.73 3.57 -17.08
C ASN A 161 -18.12 3.58 -16.43
N GLY A 162 -18.66 4.77 -16.17
CA GLY A 162 -19.97 4.99 -15.56
C GLY A 162 -21.13 4.95 -16.57
N THR A 163 -22.27 5.51 -16.17
CA THR A 163 -23.46 5.60 -17.05
C THR A 163 -23.23 6.54 -18.22
N ASP A 164 -22.65 7.70 -17.95
CA ASP A 164 -22.02 8.53 -18.98
C ASP A 164 -20.56 8.07 -19.11
N ALA A 165 -20.33 7.16 -20.06
CA ALA A 165 -19.03 6.52 -20.22
C ALA A 165 -17.90 7.49 -20.57
N ASP A 166 -18.25 8.65 -21.11
CA ASP A 166 -17.32 9.68 -21.55
C ASP A 166 -16.83 10.56 -20.38
N HIS A 167 -17.62 10.66 -19.29
CA HIS A 167 -17.35 11.59 -18.19
C HIS A 167 -17.45 10.97 -16.80
N ASP A 168 -18.12 9.82 -16.64
CA ASP A 168 -18.35 9.19 -15.35
C ASP A 168 -17.49 7.97 -15.13
N LEU A 169 -17.09 7.76 -13.88
CA LEU A 169 -16.41 6.55 -13.43
C LEU A 169 -17.13 5.92 -12.25
N ASN A 170 -17.34 4.62 -12.32
CA ASN A 170 -17.77 3.80 -11.18
C ASN A 170 -16.54 3.34 -10.40
N ILE A 171 -16.43 3.77 -9.16
CA ILE A 171 -15.34 3.39 -8.27
C ILE A 171 -15.87 2.39 -7.25
N GLY A 172 -15.29 1.21 -7.19
CA GLY A 172 -15.61 0.19 -6.20
C GLY A 172 -15.16 0.57 -4.79
N ALA A 173 -15.76 -0.05 -3.79
CA ALA A 173 -15.32 0.12 -2.41
C ALA A 173 -13.87 -0.33 -2.23
N GLY A 174 -13.14 0.32 -1.33
CA GLY A 174 -11.75 -0.01 -1.11
C GLY A 174 -11.16 0.57 0.16
N GLN A 175 -9.96 0.14 0.47
CA GLN A 175 -9.14 0.64 1.57
C GLN A 175 -7.70 0.86 1.12
N CYS A 176 -7.11 1.95 1.54
CA CYS A 176 -5.68 2.21 1.35
C CYS A 176 -5.14 3.11 2.47
N TRP A 177 -3.86 3.03 2.72
CA TRP A 177 -3.18 4.03 3.53
C TRP A 177 -3.01 5.33 2.75
N ASP A 178 -3.05 6.48 3.42
CA ASP A 178 -2.70 7.75 2.80
C ASP A 178 -1.26 7.75 2.28
N SER A 179 -0.85 8.74 1.50
CA SER A 179 0.50 8.82 0.90
C SER A 179 1.63 8.87 1.93
N THR A 180 1.34 9.30 3.16
CA THR A 180 2.30 9.33 4.28
C THR A 180 2.29 8.07 5.15
N TYR A 181 1.36 7.15 4.90
CA TYR A 181 1.11 5.95 5.72
C TYR A 181 0.72 6.23 7.18
N ALA A 182 0.18 7.39 7.45
CA ALA A 182 -0.27 7.78 8.78
C ALA A 182 -1.73 7.38 9.06
N GLU A 183 -2.57 7.32 8.01
CA GLU A 183 -4.00 7.11 8.14
C GLU A 183 -4.52 6.06 7.17
N LEU A 184 -5.41 5.19 7.64
CA LEU A 184 -6.12 4.22 6.79
C LEU A 184 -7.40 4.86 6.24
N ILE A 185 -7.45 5.03 4.94
CA ILE A 185 -8.59 5.57 4.22
C ILE A 185 -9.52 4.43 3.81
N THR A 186 -10.78 4.51 4.18
CA THR A 186 -11.83 3.59 3.73
C THR A 186 -12.80 4.35 2.84
N TYR A 187 -13.14 3.76 1.69
CA TYR A 187 -14.06 4.34 0.70
C TYR A 187 -15.20 3.39 0.40
N SER A 188 -16.42 3.92 0.37
CA SER A 188 -17.62 3.20 -0.12
C SER A 188 -17.76 3.39 -1.62
N ALA A 189 -18.26 2.36 -2.32
CA ALA A 189 -18.46 2.43 -3.77
C ALA A 189 -19.37 3.59 -4.16
N ALA A 190 -18.98 4.35 -5.19
CA ALA A 190 -19.78 5.42 -5.77
C ALA A 190 -19.42 5.66 -7.25
N THR A 191 -20.35 6.26 -7.97
CA THR A 191 -20.08 6.89 -9.27
C THR A 191 -19.54 8.29 -9.04
N ILE A 192 -18.47 8.65 -9.73
CA ILE A 192 -17.88 9.98 -9.72
C ILE A 192 -18.04 10.64 -11.09
N ILE A 193 -18.25 11.95 -11.10
CA ILE A 193 -18.43 12.78 -12.28
C ILE A 193 -17.14 13.55 -12.53
N CYS A 194 -16.43 13.24 -13.61
CA CYS A 194 -15.10 13.80 -13.85
C CYS A 194 -15.10 15.10 -14.68
N ASP A 195 -16.16 15.45 -15.37
CA ASP A 195 -16.26 16.66 -16.19
C ASP A 195 -16.66 17.92 -15.41
N ALA A 196 -17.14 17.74 -14.19
CA ALA A 196 -17.55 18.84 -13.33
C ALA A 196 -16.60 19.00 -12.13
N ASN A 197 -16.30 20.27 -11.82
CA ASN A 197 -15.46 20.62 -10.69
C ASN A 197 -16.19 20.29 -9.37
N TRP A 198 -15.45 19.82 -8.35
CA TRP A 198 -15.98 19.49 -7.03
C TRP A 198 -16.58 20.65 -6.22
N SER A 199 -16.33 21.90 -6.61
CA SER A 199 -17.08 23.03 -6.07
C SER A 199 -18.56 23.04 -6.51
N GLY A 200 -18.94 22.19 -7.45
CA GLY A 200 -20.29 21.87 -7.88
C GLY A 200 -20.69 20.43 -7.50
N ALA A 201 -21.24 19.69 -8.44
CA ALA A 201 -21.67 18.30 -8.27
C ALA A 201 -20.61 17.26 -8.73
N GLY A 202 -19.44 17.73 -9.20
CA GLY A 202 -18.42 16.87 -9.80
C GLY A 202 -17.27 16.50 -8.88
N ASN A 203 -16.36 15.73 -9.43
CA ASN A 203 -15.19 15.21 -8.72
C ASN A 203 -13.85 15.63 -9.33
N LEU A 204 -13.85 16.55 -10.31
CA LEU A 204 -12.60 17.09 -10.86
C LEU A 204 -12.04 18.13 -9.89
N ASP A 205 -10.76 18.05 -9.57
CA ASP A 205 -10.11 18.95 -8.60
C ASP A 205 -10.00 20.39 -9.10
N THR A 206 -9.69 20.56 -10.38
CA THR A 206 -9.61 21.87 -11.03
C THR A 206 -9.61 21.72 -12.55
N GLY A 207 -10.01 22.79 -13.25
CA GLY A 207 -9.94 22.86 -14.72
C GLY A 207 -11.08 22.09 -15.41
N SER A 208 -10.72 21.38 -16.47
CA SER A 208 -11.58 20.53 -17.29
C SER A 208 -10.85 19.22 -17.60
N ILE A 209 -11.56 18.17 -18.02
CA ILE A 209 -10.94 16.96 -18.53
C ILE A 209 -9.94 17.32 -19.63
N PRO A 210 -8.70 16.84 -19.61
CA PRO A 210 -7.69 17.13 -20.62
C PRO A 210 -8.02 16.40 -21.92
N ALA A 211 -7.59 16.94 -23.05
CA ALA A 211 -7.64 16.25 -24.33
C ALA A 211 -6.36 15.45 -24.53
N ASP A 212 -6.49 14.20 -25.00
CA ASP A 212 -5.36 13.31 -25.32
C ASP A 212 -4.30 13.21 -24.21
N ASP A 213 -4.72 12.96 -22.98
CA ASP A 213 -3.84 12.97 -21.81
C ASP A 213 -4.30 11.92 -20.78
N VAL A 214 -3.75 11.98 -19.56
CA VAL A 214 -4.06 11.14 -18.41
C VAL A 214 -4.78 11.91 -17.32
N LEU A 215 -5.87 11.36 -16.84
CA LEU A 215 -6.57 11.81 -15.65
C LEU A 215 -6.30 10.87 -14.50
N TYR A 216 -5.67 11.37 -13.42
CA TYR A 216 -5.31 10.58 -12.24
C TYR A 216 -6.43 10.56 -11.22
N LEU A 217 -6.60 9.42 -10.56
CA LEU A 217 -7.66 9.19 -9.58
C LEU A 217 -7.06 9.11 -8.18
N TYR A 218 -7.57 9.92 -7.27
CA TYR A 218 -7.13 9.97 -5.88
C TYR A 218 -8.31 9.73 -4.95
N VAL A 219 -8.17 8.78 -4.02
CA VAL A 219 -9.04 8.78 -2.85
C VAL A 219 -8.50 9.81 -1.86
N THR A 220 -9.40 10.64 -1.35
CA THR A 220 -9.09 11.69 -0.37
C THR A 220 -9.90 11.49 0.89
N HIS A 221 -9.39 11.94 2.03
CA HIS A 221 -10.00 11.71 3.32
C HIS A 221 -9.96 12.97 4.19
N ASP A 222 -11.12 13.27 4.79
CA ASP A 222 -11.26 14.22 5.88
C ASP A 222 -11.29 13.46 7.21
N ALA A 223 -10.16 13.46 7.92
CA ALA A 223 -10.03 12.74 9.18
C ALA A 223 -10.96 13.28 10.28
N SER A 224 -11.39 14.56 10.19
CA SER A 224 -12.28 15.18 11.18
C SER A 224 -13.73 14.71 11.08
N GLN A 225 -14.15 14.32 9.87
CA GLN A 225 -15.52 13.89 9.56
C GLN A 225 -15.62 12.39 9.23
N ALA A 226 -14.49 11.67 9.23
CA ALA A 226 -14.40 10.27 8.80
C ALA A 226 -15.02 10.04 7.39
N ASN A 227 -14.90 11.02 6.51
CA ASN A 227 -15.45 11.01 5.17
C ASN A 227 -14.36 10.85 4.11
N SER A 228 -14.63 10.06 3.10
CA SER A 228 -13.72 9.85 1.97
C SER A 228 -14.45 10.04 0.64
N ILE A 229 -13.80 10.74 -0.27
CA ILE A 229 -14.28 10.92 -1.65
C ILE A 229 -13.18 10.55 -2.62
N VAL A 230 -13.53 10.28 -3.88
CA VAL A 230 -12.55 10.13 -4.96
C VAL A 230 -12.56 11.40 -5.81
N VAL A 231 -11.38 11.85 -6.17
CA VAL A 231 -11.14 13.06 -6.96
C VAL A 231 -10.35 12.71 -8.21
N CYS A 232 -10.76 13.29 -9.33
CA CYS A 232 -10.01 13.28 -10.59
C CYS A 232 -9.06 14.48 -10.61
N SER A 233 -7.83 14.30 -11.09
CA SER A 233 -6.83 15.37 -11.16
C SER A 233 -5.92 15.21 -12.36
N LEU A 234 -5.44 16.32 -12.91
CA LEU A 234 -4.36 16.34 -13.89
C LEU A 234 -2.99 16.09 -13.25
N SER A 235 -2.88 16.26 -11.94
CA SER A 235 -1.62 16.05 -11.22
C SER A 235 -1.30 14.59 -11.06
N ALA A 236 -0.10 14.19 -11.45
CA ALA A 236 0.43 12.85 -11.25
C ALA A 236 0.81 12.56 -9.78
N THR A 237 0.86 13.59 -8.92
CA THR A 237 1.24 13.46 -7.50
C THR A 237 0.19 14.05 -6.58
N TRP A 238 0.02 13.44 -5.39
CA TRP A 238 -0.91 13.95 -4.37
C TRP A 238 -0.62 15.39 -3.95
N ALA A 239 0.64 15.80 -3.96
CA ALA A 239 1.05 17.17 -3.61
C ALA A 239 0.45 18.22 -4.56
N GLY A 240 0.29 17.89 -5.84
CA GLY A 240 -0.26 18.78 -6.85
C GLY A 240 -1.79 18.77 -6.96
N VAL A 241 -2.49 17.87 -6.28
CA VAL A 241 -3.95 17.83 -6.27
C VAL A 241 -4.52 19.04 -5.53
N THR A 242 -5.47 19.74 -6.13
CA THR A 242 -6.21 20.81 -5.46
C THR A 242 -7.22 20.20 -4.49
N LYS A 243 -7.04 20.44 -3.19
CA LYS A 243 -7.77 19.76 -2.12
C LYS A 243 -8.99 20.56 -1.67
N GLN A 244 -10.08 19.88 -1.41
CA GLN A 244 -11.22 20.45 -0.71
C GLN A 244 -10.88 20.75 0.75
N ALA A 245 -11.47 21.76 1.36
CA ALA A 245 -11.26 22.07 2.77
C ALA A 245 -11.58 20.85 3.65
N GLY A 246 -10.67 20.50 4.54
CA GLY A 246 -10.76 19.31 5.41
C GLY A 246 -10.14 18.06 4.82
N PHE A 247 -10.09 17.88 3.50
CA PHE A 247 -9.52 16.70 2.84
C PHE A 247 -8.00 16.83 2.67
N THR A 248 -7.27 16.57 3.73
CA THR A 248 -5.80 16.77 3.77
C THR A 248 -5.01 15.50 3.47
N LEU A 249 -5.65 14.35 3.59
CA LEU A 249 -5.05 13.04 3.38
C LEU A 249 -5.53 12.44 2.07
N GLY A 250 -4.68 11.72 1.37
CA GLY A 250 -5.07 11.06 0.14
C GLY A 250 -3.99 10.18 -0.46
N ARG A 251 -4.40 9.42 -1.47
CA ARG A 251 -3.53 8.52 -2.22
C ARG A 251 -4.06 8.29 -3.63
N ARG A 252 -3.17 8.17 -4.59
CA ARG A 252 -3.51 7.75 -5.95
C ARG A 252 -4.00 6.30 -5.94
N ILE A 253 -5.16 6.06 -6.57
CA ILE A 253 -5.79 4.74 -6.69
C ILE A 253 -5.83 4.22 -8.12
N GLY A 254 -5.60 5.08 -9.10
CA GLY A 254 -5.63 4.71 -10.51
C GLY A 254 -5.38 5.89 -11.44
N ALA A 255 -5.57 5.64 -12.72
CA ALA A 255 -5.59 6.66 -13.76
C ALA A 255 -6.37 6.16 -14.96
N VAL A 256 -6.93 7.08 -15.75
CA VAL A 256 -7.62 6.79 -17.01
C VAL A 256 -7.09 7.70 -18.11
N ALA A 257 -7.12 7.24 -19.36
CA ALA A 257 -6.74 8.04 -20.52
C ALA A 257 -7.95 8.76 -21.11
N THR A 258 -7.71 9.93 -21.68
CA THR A 258 -8.73 10.71 -22.38
C THR A 258 -8.47 10.78 -23.89
N ASP A 259 -9.46 11.15 -24.66
CA ASP A 259 -9.36 11.34 -26.11
C ASP A 259 -9.27 12.82 -26.50
N ALA A 260 -9.12 13.08 -27.79
CA ALA A 260 -9.03 14.44 -28.35
C ALA A 260 -10.31 15.29 -28.13
N SER A 261 -11.41 14.66 -27.75
CA SER A 261 -12.69 15.31 -27.47
C SER A 261 -12.94 15.52 -25.97
N ASN A 262 -11.93 15.30 -25.13
CA ASN A 262 -11.99 15.37 -23.67
C ASN A 262 -12.87 14.28 -23.03
N ASN A 263 -13.10 13.16 -23.72
CA ASN A 263 -13.85 12.03 -23.17
C ASN A 263 -12.89 11.02 -22.52
N ILE A 264 -13.36 10.34 -21.48
CA ILE A 264 -12.67 9.19 -20.91
C ILE A 264 -12.74 8.05 -21.92
N ARG A 265 -11.61 7.49 -22.29
CA ARG A 265 -11.55 6.34 -23.21
C ARG A 265 -12.17 5.11 -22.57
N GLY A 266 -12.80 4.26 -23.41
CA GLY A 266 -13.29 2.96 -22.95
C GLY A 266 -12.15 2.04 -22.52
N PHE A 267 -12.29 1.42 -21.35
CA PHE A 267 -11.30 0.48 -20.80
C PHE A 267 -11.97 -0.62 -19.98
N THR A 268 -11.21 -1.68 -19.73
CA THR A 268 -11.53 -2.71 -18.74
C THR A 268 -10.42 -2.75 -17.71
N GLU A 269 -10.76 -2.66 -16.43
CA GLU A 269 -9.83 -2.85 -15.31
C GLU A 269 -9.99 -4.24 -14.73
N ASN A 270 -8.86 -4.93 -14.55
CA ASN A 270 -8.80 -6.24 -13.91
C ASN A 270 -7.62 -6.28 -12.94
N ALA A 271 -7.90 -6.33 -11.65
CA ALA A 271 -6.92 -6.40 -10.56
C ALA A 271 -5.81 -5.33 -10.62
N GLY A 272 -6.13 -4.12 -11.10
CA GLY A 272 -5.21 -2.99 -11.23
C GLY A 272 -4.50 -2.89 -12.57
N GLU A 273 -4.81 -3.79 -13.48
CA GLU A 273 -4.38 -3.74 -14.87
C GLU A 273 -5.49 -3.12 -15.72
N TYR A 274 -5.16 -2.10 -16.49
CA TYR A 274 -6.08 -1.36 -17.34
C TYR A 274 -5.85 -1.76 -18.79
N PHE A 275 -6.87 -2.24 -19.47
CA PHE A 275 -6.87 -2.60 -20.88
C PHE A 275 -7.75 -1.64 -21.64
N LEU A 276 -7.18 -0.88 -22.56
CA LEU A 276 -7.93 0.02 -23.44
C LEU A 276 -8.75 -0.81 -24.46
N HIS A 277 -10.00 -0.39 -24.70
CA HIS A 277 -10.83 -1.03 -25.72
C HIS A 277 -10.28 -0.77 -27.12
N ASP A 278 -9.72 0.43 -27.33
CA ASP A 278 -9.06 0.81 -28.57
C ASP A 278 -7.60 1.19 -28.27
N ARG A 279 -6.67 0.63 -29.04
CA ARG A 279 -5.24 0.97 -28.93
C ARG A 279 -5.02 2.44 -29.30
N ILE A 280 -4.15 3.12 -28.57
CA ILE A 280 -3.78 4.51 -28.82
C ILE A 280 -2.45 4.54 -29.57
N GLN A 281 -2.42 5.26 -30.70
CA GLN A 281 -1.16 5.49 -31.40
C GLN A 281 -0.40 6.64 -30.72
N GLU A 282 0.66 6.28 -30.01
CA GLU A 282 1.48 7.22 -29.24
C GLU A 282 2.58 7.87 -30.06
N ASN A 283 3.16 7.14 -30.99
CA ASN A 283 4.23 7.64 -31.85
C ASN A 283 4.21 6.93 -33.19
N ALA A 284 4.43 7.67 -34.27
CA ALA A 284 4.68 7.14 -35.58
C ALA A 284 5.80 7.95 -36.25
N ASP A 285 6.84 7.30 -36.69
CA ASP A 285 7.92 7.90 -37.44
C ASP A 285 8.53 6.96 -38.47
N ALA A 286 9.42 7.47 -39.30
CA ALA A 286 10.21 6.68 -40.22
C ALA A 286 11.66 7.19 -40.24
N SER A 287 12.61 6.30 -40.22
CA SER A 287 14.04 6.64 -40.23
C SER A 287 14.88 5.61 -40.94
N THR A 288 15.98 6.07 -41.53
CA THR A 288 17.03 5.25 -42.12
C THR A 288 18.18 4.98 -41.15
N VAL A 289 18.16 5.59 -39.96
CA VAL A 289 19.25 5.52 -39.00
C VAL A 289 19.10 4.30 -38.11
N SER A 290 20.16 3.50 -38.02
CA SER A 290 20.26 2.30 -37.20
C SER A 290 20.90 2.59 -35.83
N ALA A 291 20.49 1.84 -34.81
CA ALA A 291 21.17 1.67 -33.52
C ALA A 291 21.27 2.91 -32.62
N LEU A 292 20.47 3.95 -32.83
CA LEU A 292 20.42 5.08 -31.90
C LEU A 292 19.24 4.92 -30.92
N TRP A 293 19.57 4.96 -29.63
CA TRP A 293 18.56 5.08 -28.58
C TRP A 293 17.80 6.39 -28.70
N ARG A 294 16.49 6.33 -28.67
CA ARG A 294 15.61 7.50 -28.62
C ARG A 294 14.58 7.34 -27.53
N ASN A 295 14.16 8.47 -26.98
CA ASN A 295 13.01 8.52 -26.09
C ASN A 295 11.75 8.56 -26.94
N VAL A 296 10.76 7.79 -26.54
CA VAL A 296 9.40 7.82 -27.08
C VAL A 296 8.49 8.23 -25.94
N THR A 297 7.78 9.35 -26.12
CA THR A 297 6.78 9.82 -25.16
C THR A 297 5.48 9.06 -25.40
N LEU A 298 4.84 8.63 -24.31
CA LEU A 298 3.57 7.95 -24.26
C LEU A 298 2.59 8.81 -23.45
N PRO A 299 2.03 9.88 -24.01
CA PRO A 299 1.26 10.88 -23.27
C PRO A 299 0.02 10.29 -22.56
N HIS A 300 -0.52 9.18 -23.06
CA HIS A 300 -1.66 8.50 -22.45
C HIS A 300 -1.27 7.43 -21.42
N ALA A 301 0.01 7.15 -21.25
CA ALA A 301 0.47 6.23 -20.21
C ALA A 301 0.75 6.99 -18.91
N PRO A 302 0.18 6.57 -17.78
CA PRO A 302 0.44 7.24 -16.50
C PRO A 302 1.92 7.20 -16.12
N VAL A 303 2.43 8.25 -15.50
CA VAL A 303 3.80 8.27 -14.98
C VAL A 303 4.02 7.15 -13.96
N ASN A 304 5.21 6.57 -13.96
CA ASN A 304 5.61 5.48 -13.05
C ASN A 304 4.71 4.23 -13.16
N SER A 305 4.04 4.04 -14.31
CA SER A 305 3.31 2.81 -14.63
C SER A 305 4.18 1.83 -15.42
N VAL A 306 3.67 0.63 -15.64
CA VAL A 306 4.16 -0.27 -16.69
C VAL A 306 3.18 -0.24 -17.83
N GLY A 307 3.59 0.33 -18.96
CA GLY A 307 2.79 0.36 -20.17
C GLY A 307 2.78 -0.99 -20.87
N HIS A 308 1.59 -1.44 -21.25
CA HIS A 308 1.43 -2.54 -22.19
C HIS A 308 1.42 -1.93 -23.58
N ILE A 309 2.50 -2.10 -24.32
CA ILE A 309 2.71 -1.50 -25.63
C ILE A 309 2.71 -2.53 -26.75
N GLU A 310 2.24 -2.11 -27.91
CA GLU A 310 2.41 -2.80 -29.16
C GLU A 310 3.35 -1.98 -30.05
N TYR A 311 4.48 -2.56 -30.40
CA TYR A 311 5.44 -1.93 -31.29
C TYR A 311 5.29 -2.53 -32.70
N PHE A 312 4.93 -1.68 -33.64
CA PHE A 312 4.78 -2.03 -35.03
C PHE A 312 5.97 -1.53 -35.86
N MET A 313 6.54 -2.41 -36.63
CA MET A 313 7.60 -2.06 -37.60
C MET A 313 7.21 -2.43 -39.01
N GLY A 314 7.28 -1.45 -39.89
CA GLY A 314 7.16 -1.65 -41.34
C GLY A 314 8.47 -1.29 -42.01
N ARG A 315 8.82 -2.04 -43.03
CA ARG A 315 10.05 -1.84 -43.76
C ARG A 315 9.81 -1.74 -45.26
N ASN A 316 10.55 -0.82 -45.89
CA ASN A 316 10.64 -0.72 -47.36
C ASN A 316 12.12 -0.88 -47.73
N GLY A 317 12.47 -1.98 -48.48
CA GLY A 317 13.81 -2.26 -48.99
C GLY A 317 14.46 -3.55 -48.46
N ALA A 318 15.69 -3.82 -48.90
CA ALA A 318 16.42 -5.04 -48.60
C ALA A 318 17.36 -4.90 -47.40
N ALA A 319 16.96 -5.27 -46.20
CA ALA A 319 17.84 -5.47 -45.08
C ALA A 319 17.74 -6.89 -44.55
N SER A 320 18.81 -7.46 -44.01
CA SER A 320 18.85 -8.87 -43.64
C SER A 320 18.41 -9.14 -42.21
N SER A 321 18.44 -8.13 -41.31
CA SER A 321 17.98 -8.28 -39.92
C SER A 321 17.56 -6.94 -39.32
N ILE A 322 16.59 -6.99 -38.43
CA ILE A 322 16.21 -5.87 -37.55
C ILE A 322 16.18 -6.42 -36.14
N THR A 323 16.83 -5.73 -35.19
CA THR A 323 16.76 -6.03 -33.77
C THR A 323 16.10 -4.85 -33.07
N LEU A 324 15.03 -5.08 -32.33
CA LEU A 324 14.39 -4.09 -31.47
C LEU A 324 14.95 -4.21 -30.06
N TYR A 325 15.34 -3.09 -29.51
CA TYR A 325 15.73 -2.93 -28.11
C TYR A 325 14.73 -2.01 -27.41
N LEU A 326 14.23 -2.47 -26.28
CA LEU A 326 13.40 -1.65 -25.39
C LEU A 326 14.12 -1.50 -24.07
N ALA A 327 14.09 -0.31 -23.48
CA ALA A 327 14.70 -0.05 -22.19
C ALA A 327 13.91 1.02 -21.41
N VAL A 328 14.04 0.98 -20.11
CA VAL A 328 13.59 2.07 -19.23
C VAL A 328 14.54 3.24 -19.42
N THR A 329 14.01 4.48 -19.40
CA THR A 329 14.81 5.69 -19.44
C THR A 329 15.82 5.69 -18.28
N GLY A 330 17.11 5.89 -18.60
CA GLY A 330 18.21 5.79 -17.62
C GLY A 330 18.83 4.39 -17.45
N ALA A 331 18.23 3.32 -17.97
CA ALA A 331 18.85 2.00 -17.95
C ALA A 331 20.07 1.93 -18.87
N VAL A 332 21.14 1.30 -18.36
CA VAL A 332 22.40 1.09 -19.12
C VAL A 332 22.32 -0.18 -19.97
N ASN A 333 21.48 -1.14 -19.58
CA ASN A 333 21.31 -2.41 -20.26
C ASN A 333 19.89 -2.53 -20.84
N ALA A 334 19.83 -2.76 -22.13
CA ALA A 334 18.58 -2.98 -22.83
C ALA A 334 18.11 -4.43 -22.68
N LEU A 335 16.82 -4.61 -22.48
CA LEU A 335 16.18 -5.89 -22.75
C LEU A 335 16.04 -6.06 -24.26
N THR A 336 16.74 -7.01 -24.83
CA THR A 336 16.57 -7.38 -26.25
C THR A 336 15.26 -8.15 -26.37
N THR A 337 14.25 -7.55 -27.00
CA THR A 337 12.92 -8.15 -27.07
C THR A 337 12.65 -8.91 -28.37
N ALA A 338 13.40 -8.65 -29.44
CA ALA A 338 13.25 -9.43 -30.66
C ALA A 338 14.48 -9.34 -31.60
N VAL A 339 14.87 -10.46 -32.15
CA VAL A 339 15.85 -10.58 -33.25
C VAL A 339 15.10 -11.03 -34.48
N TRP A 340 15.32 -10.34 -35.57
CA TRP A 340 14.76 -10.69 -36.87
C TRP A 340 15.83 -10.92 -37.89
N SER A 341 15.80 -12.07 -38.57
CA SER A 341 16.57 -12.30 -39.76
C SER A 341 15.62 -12.66 -40.90
N ASN A 342 15.63 -11.98 -42.00
CA ASN A 342 15.32 -12.55 -43.28
C ASN A 342 15.75 -11.73 -44.49
N SER A 343 15.98 -12.47 -45.54
CA SER A 343 16.42 -12.13 -46.86
C SER A 343 15.26 -11.93 -47.83
N THR A 344 15.41 -11.01 -48.75
CA THR A 344 14.77 -10.94 -50.09
C THR A 344 13.29 -10.54 -50.16
N PHE A 345 13.06 -9.32 -50.62
CA PHE A 345 11.85 -8.77 -51.27
C PHE A 345 10.55 -8.68 -50.46
N GLY A 346 10.12 -7.46 -50.20
CA GLY A 346 8.76 -7.13 -49.81
C GLY A 346 8.65 -6.16 -48.62
N MET A 347 7.52 -5.53 -48.45
CA MET A 347 7.15 -4.85 -47.20
C MET A 347 6.87 -5.91 -46.15
N TYR A 348 7.61 -5.87 -45.06
CA TYR A 348 7.36 -6.73 -43.90
C TYR A 348 6.85 -5.86 -42.73
N PHE A 349 5.77 -6.30 -42.14
CA PHE A 349 5.20 -5.72 -40.94
C PHE A 349 5.32 -6.72 -39.80
N ARG A 350 5.76 -6.28 -38.63
CA ARG A 350 5.73 -7.09 -37.44
C ARG A 350 5.28 -6.28 -36.22
N THR A 351 4.48 -6.93 -35.45
CA THR A 351 3.98 -6.44 -34.17
C THR A 351 4.67 -7.19 -33.03
N ILE A 352 5.13 -6.45 -32.05
CA ILE A 352 5.71 -6.98 -30.81
C ILE A 352 4.97 -6.34 -29.66
N GLN A 353 4.41 -7.15 -28.79
CA GLN A 353 3.80 -6.68 -27.55
C GLN A 353 4.80 -6.81 -26.39
N SER A 354 4.87 -5.84 -25.54
CA SER A 354 5.77 -5.81 -24.39
C SER A 354 5.19 -4.98 -23.25
N HIS A 355 5.61 -5.33 -22.04
CA HIS A 355 5.39 -4.53 -20.85
C HIS A 355 6.68 -3.76 -20.56
N ILE A 356 6.58 -2.45 -20.45
CA ILE A 356 7.74 -1.59 -20.23
C ILE A 356 7.43 -0.49 -19.22
N HIS A 357 8.36 -0.25 -18.32
CA HIS A 357 8.22 0.82 -17.32
C HIS A 357 8.27 2.19 -18.00
N VAL A 358 7.26 3.00 -17.72
CA VAL A 358 7.11 4.39 -18.14
C VAL A 358 7.67 5.28 -17.03
N ASP A 359 8.58 6.18 -17.37
CA ASP A 359 9.23 7.04 -16.38
C ASP A 359 8.34 8.23 -15.93
N SER A 360 8.89 9.08 -15.09
CA SER A 360 8.23 10.29 -14.59
C SER A 360 7.97 11.37 -15.67
N SER A 361 8.53 11.20 -16.87
CA SER A 361 8.32 12.05 -18.04
C SER A 361 7.44 11.39 -19.10
N GLN A 362 6.75 10.30 -18.73
CA GLN A 362 5.95 9.48 -19.65
C GLN A 362 6.76 8.93 -20.82
N GLN A 363 8.01 8.56 -20.60
CA GLN A 363 8.92 8.11 -21.66
C GLN A 363 9.39 6.68 -21.48
N ILE A 364 9.62 6.05 -22.61
CA ILE A 364 10.35 4.78 -22.76
C ILE A 364 11.54 5.00 -23.70
N LYS A 365 12.54 4.13 -23.63
CA LYS A 365 13.65 4.11 -24.60
C LYS A 365 13.47 3.00 -25.61
N VAL A 366 13.68 3.36 -26.86
CA VAL A 366 13.60 2.45 -27.99
C VAL A 366 14.85 2.60 -28.87
N ALA A 367 15.40 1.49 -29.33
CA ALA A 367 16.40 1.48 -30.38
C ALA A 367 16.17 0.30 -31.33
N GLU A 368 16.48 0.51 -32.59
CA GLU A 368 16.48 -0.55 -33.59
C GLU A 368 17.88 -0.65 -34.22
N ALA A 369 18.41 -1.86 -34.30
CA ALA A 369 19.58 -2.15 -35.07
C ALA A 369 19.18 -2.85 -36.33
N HIS A 370 19.63 -2.36 -37.48
CA HIS A 370 19.45 -3.00 -38.77
C HIS A 370 20.70 -2.86 -39.64
N ASN A 371 20.93 -3.83 -40.49
CA ASN A 371 21.96 -3.75 -41.50
C ASN A 371 21.33 -3.40 -42.86
N GLY A 372 21.78 -2.31 -43.45
CA GLY A 372 21.36 -1.82 -44.77
C GLY A 372 20.77 -0.41 -44.74
N SER A 373 20.49 0.14 -45.92
CA SER A 373 20.01 1.52 -46.15
C SER A 373 18.48 1.64 -46.21
N SER A 374 17.77 0.71 -45.61
CA SER A 374 16.29 0.69 -45.69
C SER A 374 15.66 1.67 -44.74
N THR A 375 14.57 2.31 -45.16
CA THR A 375 13.69 3.09 -44.28
C THR A 375 12.82 2.16 -43.46
N ILE A 376 12.81 2.35 -42.14
CA ILE A 376 11.92 1.65 -41.21
C ILE A 376 10.83 2.62 -40.78
N ALA A 377 9.59 2.29 -41.10
CA ALA A 377 8.43 2.93 -40.51
C ALA A 377 8.16 2.27 -39.14
N ARG A 378 7.87 3.07 -38.14
CA ARG A 378 7.66 2.67 -36.75
C ARG A 378 6.38 3.25 -36.24
N THR A 379 5.66 2.46 -35.46
CA THR A 379 4.50 2.97 -34.72
C THR A 379 4.48 2.30 -33.38
N VAL A 380 4.30 3.08 -32.34
CA VAL A 380 4.10 2.61 -30.96
C VAL A 380 2.63 2.83 -30.60
N TYR A 381 1.97 1.77 -30.18
CA TYR A 381 0.61 1.81 -29.66
C TYR A 381 0.63 1.48 -28.18
N LEU A 382 -0.16 2.20 -27.41
CA LEU A 382 -0.52 1.87 -26.04
C LEU A 382 -1.78 1.00 -26.05
N LEU A 383 -1.71 -0.15 -25.38
CA LEU A 383 -2.82 -1.10 -25.21
C LEU A 383 -3.43 -1.02 -23.81
N GLY A 384 -2.68 -0.46 -22.86
CA GLY A 384 -3.07 -0.36 -21.46
C GLY A 384 -1.86 -0.15 -20.57
N TRP A 385 -2.07 -0.27 -19.28
CA TRP A 385 -1.03 -0.12 -18.25
C TRP A 385 -1.43 -0.79 -16.95
N TYR A 386 -0.47 -0.96 -16.06
CA TYR A 386 -0.69 -1.26 -14.65
C TYR A 386 0.33 -0.53 -13.77
N PHE A 387 0.01 -0.37 -12.52
CA PHE A 387 0.96 0.15 -11.54
C PHE A 387 1.63 -1.04 -10.83
N PRO A 388 2.97 -1.18 -10.86
CA PRO A 388 3.69 -2.32 -10.26
C PRO A 388 3.39 -2.49 -8.77
N ASN A 389 3.10 -1.38 -8.12
CA ASN A 389 2.56 -1.33 -6.77
C ASN A 389 1.32 -0.46 -6.86
N ARG A 390 0.15 -1.05 -6.96
CA ARG A 390 -1.14 -0.45 -7.32
C ARG A 390 -1.41 0.94 -6.70
N PHE A 391 -0.68 1.34 -5.70
CA PHE A 391 -0.91 2.54 -4.90
C PHE A 391 0.41 3.25 -4.53
N MET A 392 1.45 3.18 -5.35
CA MET A 392 2.67 3.95 -5.12
C MET A 392 2.63 5.29 -5.87
N GLU A 393 2.86 6.34 -5.14
CA GLU A 393 3.37 7.62 -5.65
C GLU A 393 4.89 7.62 -5.67
#